data_2bfe78d3a12bed688ab94c7ed381d02f
#
_entry.id   2bfe78d3a12bed688ab94c7ed381d02f
#
_cell.length_a   1.000
_cell.length_b   1.000
_cell.length_c   1.000
_cell.angle_alpha   90.00
_cell.angle_beta   90.00
_cell.angle_gamma   90.00
#
_symmetry.space_group_name_H-M   'P 1'
#
loop_
_entity.id
_entity.type
_entity.pdbx_description
1 polymer ?
#
loop_
_entity_poly.entity_id
_entity_poly.type
_entity_poly.pdbx_seq_one_letter_code
_entity_poly.pdbx_strand_id
1 'polypeptide(L)'
;MKKSLIILIISLLLVAGCSKSDKTSDSDASKSTITKEKDADPMDNIGIGPISNVDISPEVDQVLAANGKEIYDLKCTACHKATEKFIGPAPAGIMERRNPAWIMNMILNPEEMTLKDPVARDLLIEYNGAPMANQSLTEEEARAILEYFRTI
;
A
#
# COMPACT_ATOMS: atom_id res chain seq x y z
N MET A 1 -18.48 28.17 49.22
CA MET A 1 -19.03 29.51 49.54
C MET A 1 -18.86 30.40 48.30
N LYS A 2 -20.00 31.02 47.93
CA LYS A 2 -20.24 32.12 46.97
C LYS A 2 -20.10 31.74 45.48
N LYS A 3 -21.16 31.46 44.72
CA LYS A 3 -22.31 32.26 44.26
C LYS A 3 -21.91 33.50 43.42
N SER A 4 -22.22 33.46 42.11
CA SER A 4 -22.89 34.49 41.31
C SER A 4 -22.84 34.01 39.85
N LEU A 5 -23.82 33.70 39.20
CA LEU A 5 -25.16 34.13 38.78
C LEU A 5 -25.15 35.48 38.01
N ILE A 6 -25.91 35.49 36.89
CA ILE A 6 -26.47 36.65 36.16
C ILE A 6 -25.61 37.06 34.93
N ILE A 7 -26.09 37.25 33.71
CA ILE A 7 -27.39 37.64 33.12
C ILE A 7 -27.46 37.26 31.63
N LEU A 8 -28.61 36.88 31.26
CA LEU A 8 -29.23 36.74 29.93
C LEU A 8 -29.35 38.11 29.22
N ILE A 9 -29.01 38.19 27.95
CA ILE A 9 -29.66 39.17 27.05
C ILE A 9 -29.91 38.54 25.66
N ILE A 10 -31.18 38.46 25.35
CA ILE A 10 -31.80 38.16 24.07
C ILE A 10 -31.66 39.40 23.18
N SER A 11 -31.29 39.25 21.94
CA SER A 11 -31.65 40.19 20.89
C SER A 11 -31.88 39.51 19.55
N LEU A 12 -33.14 39.47 19.19
CA LEU A 12 -33.78 39.02 17.98
C LEU A 12 -33.70 40.17 16.98
N LEU A 13 -33.14 39.93 15.77
CA LEU A 13 -33.40 40.76 14.61
C LEU A 13 -33.43 39.92 13.34
N LEU A 14 -34.63 39.70 12.87
CA LEU A 14 -34.99 39.26 11.53
C LEU A 14 -34.73 40.40 10.54
N VAL A 15 -34.00 40.11 9.45
CA VAL A 15 -34.20 40.85 8.19
C VAL A 15 -34.17 39.84 7.04
N ALA A 16 -35.32 39.73 6.41
CA ALA A 16 -35.50 39.08 5.14
C ALA A 16 -34.96 39.99 4.01
N GLY A 17 -34.21 39.41 3.08
CA GLY A 17 -33.79 40.10 1.86
C GLY A 17 -33.58 39.07 0.73
N CYS A 18 -34.65 38.80 -0.03
CA CYS A 18 -34.54 38.17 -1.36
C CYS A 18 -33.86 39.14 -2.32
N SER A 19 -32.87 38.70 -3.05
CA SER A 19 -32.55 39.21 -4.36
C SER A 19 -31.96 38.13 -5.25
N LYS A 20 -32.69 37.82 -6.31
CA LYS A 20 -32.28 36.99 -7.44
C LYS A 20 -31.31 37.79 -8.30
N SER A 21 -30.20 37.20 -8.69
CA SER A 21 -29.48 37.60 -9.91
C SER A 21 -28.70 36.41 -10.44
N ASP A 22 -29.13 35.94 -11.60
CA ASP A 22 -28.41 35.03 -12.48
C ASP A 22 -27.10 35.64 -12.89
N LYS A 23 -26.00 34.86 -12.77
CA LYS A 23 -24.91 34.86 -13.76
C LYS A 23 -24.11 33.57 -13.67
N THR A 24 -24.26 32.81 -14.74
CA THR A 24 -23.40 31.76 -15.23
C THR A 24 -21.93 32.08 -15.02
N SER A 25 -21.20 31.16 -14.38
CA SER A 25 -19.75 30.97 -14.58
C SER A 25 -19.44 29.52 -14.32
N ASP A 26 -19.17 28.84 -15.41
CA ASP A 26 -18.54 27.54 -15.43
C ASP A 26 -17.24 27.59 -14.61
N SER A 27 -17.18 26.85 -13.53
CA SER A 27 -15.96 26.38 -12.94
C SER A 27 -16.07 24.88 -12.85
N ASP A 28 -15.41 24.24 -13.78
CA ASP A 28 -15.12 22.83 -13.91
C ASP A 28 -14.50 22.32 -12.58
N ALA A 29 -15.36 21.89 -11.66
CA ALA A 29 -14.94 21.12 -10.53
C ALA A 29 -14.71 19.71 -11.05
N SER A 30 -13.47 19.43 -11.44
CA SER A 30 -12.95 18.08 -11.70
C SER A 30 -13.35 17.17 -10.54
N LYS A 31 -14.50 16.53 -10.70
CA LYS A 31 -14.97 15.45 -9.86
C LYS A 31 -13.99 14.30 -10.06
N SER A 32 -12.96 14.26 -9.23
CA SER A 32 -12.08 13.11 -9.10
C SER A 32 -12.98 11.90 -8.80
N THR A 33 -13.33 11.20 -9.86
CA THR A 33 -13.99 9.92 -9.78
C THR A 33 -12.96 8.96 -9.21
N ILE A 34 -13.03 8.72 -7.91
CA ILE A 34 -12.39 7.57 -7.29
C ILE A 34 -13.17 6.36 -7.81
N THR A 35 -12.84 5.93 -9.01
CA THR A 35 -13.18 4.61 -9.50
C THR A 35 -12.47 3.63 -8.58
N LYS A 36 -13.24 2.87 -7.83
CA LYS A 36 -12.75 1.70 -7.12
C LYS A 36 -12.21 0.73 -8.18
N GLU A 37 -10.90 0.74 -8.38
CA GLU A 37 -10.17 -0.30 -9.12
C GLU A 37 -10.16 -1.60 -8.30
N LYS A 38 -11.35 -2.13 -8.00
CA LYS A 38 -11.49 -3.37 -7.24
C LYS A 38 -11.53 -4.60 -8.14
N ASP A 39 -11.49 -4.44 -9.45
CA ASP A 39 -11.68 -5.50 -10.44
C ASP A 39 -10.46 -5.70 -11.37
N ALA A 40 -9.33 -5.02 -11.13
CA ALA A 40 -8.10 -5.30 -11.87
C ALA A 40 -7.48 -6.61 -11.37
N ASP A 41 -7.04 -7.47 -12.29
CA ASP A 41 -6.32 -8.69 -11.95
C ASP A 41 -5.07 -8.31 -11.11
N PRO A 42 -4.88 -8.89 -9.92
CA PRO A 42 -3.68 -8.64 -9.11
C PRO A 42 -2.38 -8.93 -9.84
N MET A 43 -2.42 -9.73 -10.91
CA MET A 43 -1.28 -10.04 -11.75
C MET A 43 -0.94 -8.93 -12.75
N ASP A 44 -1.85 -7.98 -13.01
CA ASP A 44 -1.58 -6.81 -13.86
C ASP A 44 -0.90 -5.68 -13.07
N ASN A 45 -1.01 -5.70 -11.73
CA ASN A 45 -0.40 -4.68 -10.88
C ASN A 45 1.09 -4.94 -10.69
N ILE A 46 1.92 -4.08 -11.26
CA ILE A 46 3.40 -4.13 -11.10
C ILE A 46 3.91 -3.36 -9.87
N GLY A 47 3.04 -2.62 -9.18
CA GLY A 47 3.41 -1.78 -8.04
C GLY A 47 4.15 -0.51 -8.41
N ILE A 48 4.82 0.08 -7.40
CA ILE A 48 5.56 1.35 -7.49
C ILE A 48 7.02 1.11 -7.12
N GLY A 49 7.93 1.31 -8.06
CA GLY A 49 9.37 1.10 -7.81
C GLY A 49 10.18 0.96 -9.09
N PRO A 50 11.43 0.53 -8.99
CA PRO A 50 12.34 0.46 -10.13
C PRO A 50 12.03 -0.68 -11.11
N ILE A 51 11.27 -1.69 -10.68
CA ILE A 51 11.03 -2.90 -11.50
C ILE A 51 9.76 -2.73 -12.33
N SER A 52 9.89 -2.77 -13.63
CA SER A 52 8.76 -2.71 -14.56
C SER A 52 8.39 -4.08 -15.16
N ASN A 53 9.33 -5.00 -15.19
CA ASN A 53 9.14 -6.35 -15.68
C ASN A 53 10.14 -7.31 -15.05
N VAL A 54 9.75 -8.57 -14.88
CA VAL A 54 10.65 -9.63 -14.39
C VAL A 54 10.54 -10.81 -15.33
N ASP A 55 11.66 -11.18 -15.91
CA ASP A 55 11.74 -12.40 -16.74
C ASP A 55 11.86 -13.63 -15.82
N ILE A 56 10.82 -14.46 -15.86
CA ILE A 56 10.72 -15.68 -15.05
C ILE A 56 10.87 -16.89 -15.94
N SER A 57 11.98 -17.61 -15.81
CA SER A 57 12.17 -18.90 -16.50
C SER A 57 11.15 -19.94 -15.99
N PRO A 58 10.72 -20.91 -16.80
CA PRO A 58 9.80 -21.97 -16.33
C PRO A 58 10.37 -22.78 -15.15
N GLU A 59 11.67 -23.02 -15.16
CA GLU A 59 12.35 -23.77 -14.12
C GLU A 59 12.91 -22.82 -13.05
N VAL A 60 12.89 -23.29 -11.79
CA VAL A 60 13.47 -22.56 -10.67
C VAL A 60 15.00 -22.70 -10.70
N ASP A 61 15.70 -21.58 -10.66
CA ASP A 61 17.14 -21.55 -10.44
C ASP A 61 17.44 -21.88 -8.96
N GLN A 62 17.85 -23.10 -8.70
CA GLN A 62 18.08 -23.62 -7.35
C GLN A 62 19.23 -22.89 -6.63
N VAL A 63 20.24 -22.42 -7.35
CA VAL A 63 21.37 -21.67 -6.76
C VAL A 63 20.90 -20.28 -6.35
N LEU A 64 20.18 -19.62 -7.22
CA LEU A 64 19.61 -18.30 -6.94
C LEU A 64 18.57 -18.37 -5.79
N ALA A 65 17.74 -19.40 -5.78
CA ALA A 65 16.76 -19.63 -4.71
C ALA A 65 17.43 -19.88 -3.35
N ALA A 66 18.54 -20.64 -3.33
CA ALA A 66 19.31 -20.86 -2.10
C ALA A 66 19.90 -19.55 -1.56
N ASN A 67 20.48 -18.72 -2.42
CA ASN A 67 20.97 -17.38 -2.06
C ASN A 67 19.83 -16.50 -1.54
N GLY A 68 18.69 -16.52 -2.21
CA GLY A 68 17.50 -15.78 -1.79
C GLY A 68 17.00 -16.21 -0.41
N LYS A 69 17.06 -17.51 -0.13
CA LYS A 69 16.70 -18.03 1.19
C LYS A 69 17.64 -17.52 2.28
N GLU A 70 18.94 -17.49 2.05
CA GLU A 70 19.89 -16.95 3.02
C GLU A 70 19.63 -15.46 3.32
N ILE A 71 19.37 -14.66 2.28
CA ILE A 71 19.01 -13.25 2.45
C ILE A 71 17.68 -13.12 3.21
N TYR A 72 16.67 -13.91 2.87
CA TYR A 72 15.39 -13.94 3.55
C TYR A 72 15.55 -14.29 5.04
N ASP A 73 16.34 -15.31 5.37
CA ASP A 73 16.57 -15.72 6.75
C ASP A 73 17.23 -14.61 7.58
N LEU A 74 18.13 -13.83 6.98
CA LEU A 74 18.84 -12.75 7.66
C LEU A 74 18.03 -11.46 7.78
N LYS A 75 17.24 -11.11 6.77
CA LYS A 75 16.63 -9.78 6.62
C LYS A 75 15.13 -9.76 6.87
N CYS A 76 14.43 -10.87 6.67
CA CYS A 76 12.97 -10.86 6.59
C CYS A 76 12.29 -11.61 7.76
N THR A 77 12.96 -12.61 8.36
CA THR A 77 12.35 -13.52 9.35
C THR A 77 11.98 -12.85 10.67
N ALA A 78 12.51 -11.67 10.96
CA ALA A 78 12.10 -10.88 12.12
C ALA A 78 10.61 -10.48 12.05
N CYS A 79 10.08 -10.27 10.81
CA CYS A 79 8.70 -9.83 10.58
C CYS A 79 7.86 -10.82 9.76
N HIS A 80 8.48 -11.69 8.96
CA HIS A 80 7.79 -12.64 8.09
C HIS A 80 8.13 -14.09 8.45
N LYS A 81 7.09 -14.90 8.57
CA LYS A 81 7.20 -16.37 8.56
C LYS A 81 6.88 -16.88 7.17
N ALA A 82 7.58 -17.91 6.70
CA ALA A 82 7.43 -18.39 5.33
C ALA A 82 5.99 -18.80 5.00
N THR A 83 5.32 -19.50 5.92
CA THR A 83 4.02 -20.15 5.68
C THR A 83 2.89 -19.70 6.60
N GLU A 84 3.14 -18.81 7.54
CA GLU A 84 2.13 -18.35 8.49
C GLU A 84 2.14 -16.83 8.67
N LYS A 85 0.98 -16.25 8.98
CA LYS A 85 0.85 -14.83 9.34
C LYS A 85 1.63 -14.56 10.63
N PHE A 86 2.40 -13.47 10.61
CA PHE A 86 3.15 -13.00 11.77
C PHE A 86 3.00 -11.47 11.89
N ILE A 87 4.07 -10.70 11.99
CA ILE A 87 4.00 -9.24 11.92
C ILE A 87 3.61 -8.80 10.50
N GLY A 88 4.18 -9.47 9.49
CA GLY A 88 3.83 -9.31 8.08
C GLY A 88 3.17 -10.55 7.49
N PRO A 89 2.75 -10.49 6.20
CA PRO A 89 2.18 -11.62 5.49
C PRO A 89 3.18 -12.75 5.24
N ALA A 90 2.65 -13.99 5.15
CA ALA A 90 3.41 -15.14 4.69
C ALA A 90 3.69 -15.04 3.18
N PRO A 91 4.95 -15.20 2.74
CA PRO A 91 5.28 -15.19 1.32
C PRO A 91 4.93 -16.48 0.57
N ALA A 92 4.69 -17.60 1.25
CA ALA A 92 4.33 -18.84 0.57
C ALA A 92 3.14 -18.66 -0.40
N GLY A 93 3.30 -19.14 -1.64
CA GLY A 93 2.30 -18.99 -2.72
C GLY A 93 2.09 -17.55 -3.20
N ILE A 94 2.96 -16.61 -2.89
CA ILE A 94 2.80 -15.21 -3.31
C ILE A 94 2.85 -15.03 -4.82
N MET A 95 3.58 -15.91 -5.52
CA MET A 95 3.71 -15.89 -6.97
C MET A 95 2.38 -16.15 -7.71
N GLU A 96 1.41 -16.78 -7.02
CA GLU A 96 0.06 -17.02 -7.55
C GLU A 96 -0.90 -15.85 -7.27
N ARG A 97 -0.51 -14.93 -6.39
CA ARG A 97 -1.36 -13.84 -5.90
C ARG A 97 -0.90 -12.46 -6.34
N ARG A 98 0.34 -12.33 -6.80
CA ARG A 98 0.95 -11.03 -7.12
C ARG A 98 1.89 -11.13 -8.31
N ASN A 99 1.91 -10.08 -9.10
CA ASN A 99 2.88 -9.91 -10.17
C ASN A 99 4.33 -9.93 -9.62
N PRO A 100 5.27 -10.64 -10.25
CA PRO A 100 6.67 -10.67 -9.82
C PRO A 100 7.31 -9.28 -9.65
N ALA A 101 7.00 -8.32 -10.53
CA ALA A 101 7.49 -6.95 -10.41
C ALA A 101 6.92 -6.26 -9.16
N TRP A 102 5.63 -6.48 -8.84
CA TRP A 102 5.02 -5.98 -7.62
C TRP A 102 5.74 -6.50 -6.36
N ILE A 103 6.07 -7.79 -6.35
CA ILE A 103 6.78 -8.42 -5.22
C ILE A 103 8.16 -7.79 -5.04
N MET A 104 8.93 -7.64 -6.12
CA MET A 104 10.26 -7.02 -6.05
C MET A 104 10.16 -5.54 -5.66
N ASN A 105 9.20 -4.80 -6.19
CA ASN A 105 8.98 -3.40 -5.81
C ASN A 105 8.59 -3.26 -4.33
N MET A 106 7.80 -4.19 -3.78
CA MET A 106 7.49 -4.21 -2.35
C MET A 106 8.72 -4.46 -1.49
N ILE A 107 9.66 -5.28 -1.95
CA ILE A 107 10.93 -5.55 -1.26
C ILE A 107 11.87 -4.33 -1.33
N LEU A 108 11.96 -3.68 -2.50
CA LEU A 108 12.93 -2.63 -2.78
C LEU A 108 12.48 -1.24 -2.32
N ASN A 109 11.17 -0.98 -2.38
CA ASN A 109 10.58 0.35 -2.19
C ASN A 109 9.30 0.32 -1.34
N PRO A 110 9.30 -0.31 -0.15
CA PRO A 110 8.10 -0.57 0.64
C PRO A 110 7.37 0.71 1.08
N GLU A 111 8.09 1.78 1.33
CA GLU A 111 7.52 3.05 1.79
C GLU A 111 6.63 3.67 0.70
N GLU A 112 7.15 3.79 -0.51
CA GLU A 112 6.41 4.38 -1.62
C GLU A 112 5.28 3.47 -2.08
N MET A 113 5.50 2.15 -2.03
CA MET A 113 4.45 1.14 -2.26
C MET A 113 3.26 1.37 -1.34
N THR A 114 3.46 1.44 -0.03
CA THR A 114 2.36 1.66 0.93
C THR A 114 1.70 3.03 0.81
N LEU A 115 2.39 4.03 0.27
CA LEU A 115 1.82 5.36 0.03
C LEU A 115 0.97 5.43 -1.24
N LYS A 116 1.39 4.76 -2.32
CA LYS A 116 0.83 4.97 -3.66
C LYS A 116 0.08 3.76 -4.23
N ASP A 117 0.49 2.53 -3.88
CA ASP A 117 -0.17 1.32 -4.33
C ASP A 117 -1.33 0.94 -3.42
N PRO A 118 -2.56 0.79 -3.93
CA PRO A 118 -3.73 0.51 -3.11
C PRO A 118 -3.65 -0.86 -2.41
N VAL A 119 -3.07 -1.87 -3.06
CA VAL A 119 -2.93 -3.22 -2.51
C VAL A 119 -1.93 -3.24 -1.36
N ALA A 120 -0.80 -2.56 -1.50
CA ALA A 120 0.19 -2.44 -0.42
C ALA A 120 -0.36 -1.65 0.77
N ARG A 121 -1.19 -0.63 0.52
CA ARG A 121 -1.88 0.13 1.56
C ARG A 121 -2.90 -0.73 2.31
N ASP A 122 -3.68 -1.53 1.60
CA ASP A 122 -4.65 -2.44 2.22
C ASP A 122 -3.95 -3.48 3.10
N LEU A 123 -2.81 -4.03 2.66
CA LEU A 123 -1.98 -4.90 3.46
C LEU A 123 -1.45 -4.19 4.74
N LEU A 124 -0.99 -2.95 4.63
CA LEU A 124 -0.56 -2.19 5.81
C LEU A 124 -1.68 -2.08 6.84
N ILE A 125 -2.91 -1.81 6.40
CA ILE A 125 -4.09 -1.73 7.27
C ILE A 125 -4.40 -3.11 7.87
N GLU A 126 -4.40 -4.17 7.06
CA GLU A 126 -4.66 -5.56 7.51
C GLU A 126 -3.67 -6.03 8.58
N TYR A 127 -2.42 -5.54 8.50
CA TYR A 127 -1.35 -5.86 9.45
C TYR A 127 -1.16 -4.77 10.53
N ASN A 128 -2.25 -4.11 10.92
CA ASN A 128 -2.34 -3.15 12.04
C ASN A 128 -1.39 -1.94 11.89
N GLY A 129 -1.11 -1.53 10.68
CA GLY A 129 -0.23 -0.40 10.40
C GLY A 129 1.26 -0.69 10.65
N ALA A 130 1.67 -1.96 10.76
CA ALA A 130 3.07 -2.34 10.86
C ALA A 130 3.78 -2.14 9.50
N PRO A 131 4.62 -1.11 9.33
CA PRO A 131 5.24 -0.85 8.05
C PRO A 131 6.37 -1.86 7.77
N MET A 132 6.51 -2.26 6.52
CA MET A 132 7.68 -2.98 6.07
C MET A 132 8.86 -2.01 5.96
N ALA A 133 9.93 -2.29 6.70
CA ALA A 133 11.14 -1.48 6.64
C ALA A 133 11.95 -1.79 5.38
N ASN A 134 12.48 -0.74 4.75
CA ASN A 134 13.42 -0.90 3.64
C ASN A 134 14.71 -1.58 4.13
N GLN A 135 15.05 -2.71 3.54
CA GLN A 135 16.24 -3.49 3.89
C GLN A 135 17.49 -3.10 3.11
N SER A 136 17.39 -2.07 2.25
CA SER A 136 18.47 -1.57 1.39
C SER A 136 19.08 -2.67 0.52
N LEU A 137 18.23 -3.53 -0.04
CA LEU A 137 18.65 -4.61 -0.92
C LEU A 137 18.90 -4.10 -2.35
N THR A 138 19.77 -4.79 -3.08
CA THR A 138 19.93 -4.59 -4.52
C THR A 138 18.81 -5.28 -5.30
N GLU A 139 18.68 -4.96 -6.60
CA GLU A 139 17.73 -5.65 -7.47
C GLU A 139 18.06 -7.14 -7.62
N GLU A 140 19.35 -7.49 -7.64
CA GLU A 140 19.82 -8.87 -7.70
C GLU A 140 19.45 -9.65 -6.43
N GLU A 141 19.58 -9.02 -5.27
CA GLU A 141 19.18 -9.63 -3.99
C GLU A 141 17.66 -9.81 -3.91
N ALA A 142 16.89 -8.81 -4.34
CA ALA A 142 15.44 -8.93 -4.43
C ALA A 142 15.01 -10.00 -5.44
N ARG A 143 15.73 -10.14 -6.56
CA ARG A 143 15.49 -11.20 -7.54
C ARG A 143 15.80 -12.58 -6.97
N ALA A 144 16.85 -12.72 -6.17
CA ALA A 144 17.16 -13.97 -5.48
C ALA A 144 16.06 -14.35 -4.47
N ILE A 145 15.57 -13.40 -3.68
CA ILE A 145 14.44 -13.62 -2.76
C ILE A 145 13.17 -14.03 -3.53
N LEU A 146 12.89 -13.41 -4.67
CA LEU A 146 11.78 -13.79 -5.52
C LEU A 146 11.91 -15.25 -6.00
N GLU A 147 13.12 -15.67 -6.37
CA GLU A 147 13.36 -17.06 -6.77
C GLU A 147 13.15 -18.05 -5.62
N TYR A 148 13.55 -17.68 -4.40
CA TYR A 148 13.22 -18.45 -3.20
C TYR A 148 11.70 -18.55 -2.99
N PHE A 149 10.93 -17.48 -3.20
CA PHE A 149 9.47 -17.51 -3.07
C PHE A 149 8.78 -18.46 -4.06
N ARG A 150 9.43 -18.79 -5.16
CA ARG A 150 8.94 -19.80 -6.11
C ARG A 150 9.06 -21.24 -5.58
N THR A 151 9.78 -21.43 -4.49
CA THR A 151 10.00 -22.74 -3.86
C THR A 151 9.09 -23.03 -2.67
N ILE A 152 8.28 -22.05 -2.23
CA ILE A 152 7.48 -22.14 -1.01
C ILE A 152 6.00 -21.82 -1.22
#